data_bbbb7f33ea519f5cb61aabb1168b410d
#
_entry.id   bbbb7f33ea519f5cb61aabb1168b410d
#
_cell.length_a   1.000
_cell.length_b   1.000
_cell.length_c   1.000
_cell.angle_alpha   90.00
_cell.angle_beta   90.00
_cell.angle_gamma   90.00
#
_symmetry.space_group_name_H-M   'P 1'
#
loop_
_entity.id
_entity.type
_entity.pdbx_description
1 polymer ?
#
loop_
_entity_poly.entity_id
_entity_poly.type
_entity_poly.pdbx_seq_one_letter_code
_entity_poly.pdbx_strand_id
1 'polypeptide(L)'
;MATPSAAQIIIVGSGMNSLVCAALLAQRGKSVLVLERNDRLGGCIRTEELFPGYRHDVLSCWYPLFVGSPAYVALKPALHAAGLEFMQGDYTTGLVLPDGSGLALRQDIEDTARRLDAWAPGDGTAFARMAQRLFGEDAALTFGLLGQNPYGAGMVKLLFKEWRKRGADGLAAYAADSMEPFRRWAERALQSDAVRALIAPWVLHTGLGPDDAASALIGKLTFAAVVAGGMPVVKGGGSGIVAALAKVIEQHGGQLLTGTTVERILTRGDGRKRRAVGVVANGREYAASDAVVCNVTPGQLYEQLLPDAPAPVRQRAAAYRYGRGGMQIHFALNAPPDWLTPELRHVPLVHLTESMEQVCLSVTEANNGLLPARPTLAIGQPVAVDPSRAPEGGWILWVQMQELPVRVKGDAAGQITVPADGRWTDALREAVADRVQARLEGVMPGLAGRIVGRRSYSPADLEGMNVNLVGGDPYSGVCSPDQFFWLRPFAGSHGARGHRTPLRNLFHIGASTHPGPGLGGGSGYLVAQHLAPRAGRSGT
;
A
#
# COMPACT_ATOMS: atom_id res chain seq x y z
N MET A 1 18.60 27.07 15.19
CA MET A 1 19.25 27.12 13.87
C MET A 1 18.32 27.85 12.91
N ALA A 2 18.83 28.68 11.98
CA ALA A 2 17.98 29.32 10.98
C ALA A 2 17.36 28.26 10.06
N THR A 3 16.06 28.36 9.77
CA THR A 3 15.38 27.48 8.82
C THR A 3 16.02 27.61 7.44
N PRO A 4 16.49 26.52 6.81
CA PRO A 4 17.17 26.58 5.53
C PRO A 4 16.23 27.16 4.46
N SER A 5 16.77 27.97 3.58
CA SER A 5 16.05 28.54 2.44
C SER A 5 16.43 27.90 1.11
N ALA A 6 17.40 26.98 1.10
CA ALA A 6 17.90 26.32 -0.10
C ALA A 6 18.45 24.93 0.19
N ALA A 7 18.32 24.01 -0.79
CA ALA A 7 18.94 22.70 -0.80
C ALA A 7 19.26 22.29 -2.25
N GLN A 8 20.07 21.25 -2.45
CA GLN A 8 20.22 20.66 -3.78
C GLN A 8 18.90 20.02 -4.22
N ILE A 9 18.25 19.30 -3.32
CA ILE A 9 17.02 18.58 -3.62
C ILE A 9 15.96 18.90 -2.57
N ILE A 10 14.81 19.36 -3.03
CA ILE A 10 13.62 19.55 -2.21
C ILE A 10 12.64 18.41 -2.47
N ILE A 11 12.14 17.79 -1.40
CA ILE A 11 11.15 16.72 -1.47
C ILE A 11 9.86 17.17 -0.80
N VAL A 12 8.75 17.12 -1.53
CA VAL A 12 7.42 17.52 -1.09
C VAL A 12 6.64 16.30 -0.58
N GLY A 13 6.24 16.36 0.70
CA GLY A 13 5.62 15.27 1.44
C GLY A 13 6.66 14.32 2.04
N SER A 14 6.32 13.67 3.16
CA SER A 14 7.20 12.78 3.92
C SER A 14 6.74 11.32 3.95
N GLY A 15 5.90 10.89 3.01
CA GLY A 15 5.52 9.48 2.90
C GLY A 15 6.73 8.58 2.63
N MET A 16 6.56 7.27 2.74
CA MET A 16 7.61 6.24 2.63
C MET A 16 8.56 6.46 1.44
N ASN A 17 8.01 6.75 0.26
CA ASN A 17 8.81 6.98 -0.95
C ASN A 17 9.71 8.21 -0.83
N SER A 18 9.23 9.28 -0.19
CA SER A 18 10.02 10.49 0.07
C SER A 18 11.17 10.22 1.02
N LEU A 19 10.89 9.56 2.14
CA LEU A 19 11.90 9.30 3.17
C LEU A 19 12.99 8.34 2.64
N VAL A 20 12.61 7.31 1.87
CA VAL A 20 13.57 6.44 1.17
C VAL A 20 14.41 7.23 0.17
N CYS A 21 13.79 8.09 -0.64
CA CYS A 21 14.51 8.94 -1.59
C CYS A 21 15.49 9.87 -0.87
N ALA A 22 15.04 10.56 0.17
CA ALA A 22 15.84 11.47 0.98
C ALA A 22 17.04 10.77 1.64
N ALA A 23 16.81 9.62 2.30
CA ALA A 23 17.86 8.85 2.97
C ALA A 23 18.95 8.40 2.00
N LEU A 24 18.56 7.85 0.84
CA LEU A 24 19.51 7.41 -0.19
C LEU A 24 20.30 8.57 -0.79
N LEU A 25 19.68 9.73 -1.00
CA LEU A 25 20.35 10.91 -1.53
C LEU A 25 21.28 11.56 -0.50
N ALA A 26 20.83 11.68 0.75
CA ALA A 26 21.66 12.20 1.84
C ALA A 26 22.91 11.34 2.08
N GLN A 27 22.78 10.00 2.10
CA GLN A 27 23.91 9.07 2.17
C GLN A 27 24.92 9.23 1.01
N ARG A 28 24.49 9.82 -0.12
CA ARG A 28 25.35 10.11 -1.29
C ARG A 28 25.86 11.55 -1.30
N GLY A 29 25.78 12.23 -0.15
CA GLY A 29 26.30 13.58 0.03
C GLY A 29 25.46 14.68 -0.60
N LYS A 30 24.20 14.42 -0.96
CA LYS A 30 23.29 15.45 -1.45
C LYS A 30 22.66 16.21 -0.29
N SER A 31 22.62 17.54 -0.39
CA SER A 31 21.81 18.37 0.51
C SER A 31 20.34 18.18 0.18
N VAL A 32 19.57 17.62 1.14
CA VAL A 32 18.15 17.28 0.98
C VAL A 32 17.31 18.04 2.01
N LEU A 33 16.20 18.61 1.56
CA LEU A 33 15.18 19.23 2.40
C LEU A 33 13.82 18.56 2.12
N VAL A 34 13.22 17.95 3.13
CA VAL A 34 11.87 17.37 3.06
C VAL A 34 10.89 18.34 3.71
N LEU A 35 9.81 18.66 3.01
CA LEU A 35 8.74 19.55 3.47
C LEU A 35 7.45 18.73 3.64
N GLU A 36 6.95 18.66 4.86
CA GLU A 36 5.74 17.93 5.22
C GLU A 36 4.66 18.88 5.75
N ARG A 37 3.45 18.79 5.21
CA ARG A 37 2.33 19.65 5.60
C ARG A 37 1.79 19.36 7.01
N ASN A 38 1.79 18.08 7.41
CA ASN A 38 1.32 17.66 8.72
C ASN A 38 2.35 17.97 9.81
N ASP A 39 1.93 17.90 11.06
CA ASP A 39 2.78 18.08 12.24
C ASP A 39 3.76 16.91 12.47
N ARG A 40 3.60 15.82 11.70
CA ARG A 40 4.38 14.58 11.79
C ARG A 40 4.77 14.03 10.42
N LEU A 41 5.85 13.28 10.39
CA LEU A 41 6.35 12.57 9.20
C LEU A 41 5.65 11.23 9.01
N GLY A 42 5.75 10.63 7.80
CA GLY A 42 5.47 9.22 7.54
C GLY A 42 4.28 8.93 6.63
N GLY A 43 3.40 9.88 6.41
CA GLY A 43 2.21 9.70 5.55
C GLY A 43 1.28 8.60 6.08
N CYS A 44 1.25 7.43 5.44
CA CYS A 44 0.43 6.29 5.86
C CYS A 44 1.08 5.41 6.94
N ILE A 45 2.27 5.74 7.43
CA ILE A 45 2.94 5.05 8.52
C ILE A 45 2.80 5.90 9.77
N ARG A 46 1.90 5.47 10.67
CA ARG A 46 1.50 6.25 11.84
C ARG A 46 1.10 5.35 12.99
N THR A 47 1.88 5.34 14.05
CA THR A 47 1.58 4.66 15.30
C THR A 47 1.14 5.67 16.35
N GLU A 48 0.02 5.40 17.02
CA GLU A 48 -0.53 6.23 18.09
C GLU A 48 -0.97 5.39 19.28
N GLU A 49 -0.86 5.95 20.45
CA GLU A 49 -1.52 5.45 21.65
C GLU A 49 -2.97 5.90 21.62
N LEU A 50 -3.86 5.12 20.97
CA LEU A 50 -5.29 5.47 20.86
C LEU A 50 -6.04 5.32 22.19
N PHE A 51 -5.58 4.42 23.05
CA PHE A 51 -6.06 4.17 24.39
C PHE A 51 -4.86 3.98 25.31
N PRO A 52 -4.96 4.33 26.62
CA PRO A 52 -3.82 4.25 27.53
C PRO A 52 -3.12 2.88 27.50
N GLY A 53 -1.85 2.87 27.11
CA GLY A 53 -1.02 1.67 26.98
C GLY A 53 -1.20 0.89 25.67
N TYR A 54 -2.14 1.22 24.80
CA TYR A 54 -2.39 0.50 23.53
C TYR A 54 -1.87 1.29 22.33
N ARG A 55 -0.83 0.78 21.67
CA ARG A 55 -0.17 1.39 20.51
C ARG A 55 -0.70 0.81 19.21
N HIS A 56 -1.54 1.56 18.53
CA HIS A 56 -2.15 1.19 17.25
C HIS A 56 -1.39 1.80 16.07
N ASP A 57 -1.18 1.00 15.03
CA ASP A 57 -0.85 1.54 13.72
C ASP A 57 -2.16 1.99 13.06
N VAL A 58 -2.36 3.31 12.99
CA VAL A 58 -3.66 3.90 12.60
C VAL A 58 -4.01 3.60 11.14
N LEU A 59 -3.01 3.47 10.26
CA LEU A 59 -3.21 3.18 8.84
C LEU A 59 -2.56 1.83 8.48
N SER A 60 -1.28 1.80 8.14
CA SER A 60 -0.56 0.58 7.76
C SER A 60 0.15 -0.07 8.94
N CYS A 61 0.08 -1.40 9.04
CA CYS A 61 0.66 -2.17 10.16
C CYS A 61 1.73 -3.17 9.70
N TRP A 62 1.65 -3.72 8.49
CA TRP A 62 2.57 -4.75 7.98
C TRP A 62 3.37 -4.24 6.80
N TYR A 63 4.66 -4.67 6.70
CA TYR A 63 5.61 -4.11 5.74
C TYR A 63 6.36 -5.18 4.92
N PRO A 64 5.73 -6.26 4.44
CA PRO A 64 6.40 -7.30 3.66
C PRO A 64 7.03 -6.75 2.38
N LEU A 65 6.34 -5.84 1.69
CA LEU A 65 6.85 -5.23 0.46
C LEU A 65 8.04 -4.30 0.70
N PHE A 66 8.16 -3.69 1.89
CA PHE A 66 9.35 -2.91 2.23
C PHE A 66 10.53 -3.82 2.51
N VAL A 67 10.36 -4.82 3.37
CA VAL A 67 11.42 -5.77 3.75
C VAL A 67 11.96 -6.53 2.52
N GLY A 68 11.09 -6.87 1.57
CA GLY A 68 11.48 -7.50 0.29
C GLY A 68 12.01 -6.55 -0.77
N SER A 69 12.07 -5.22 -0.53
CA SER A 69 12.38 -4.24 -1.56
C SER A 69 13.89 -3.98 -1.73
N PRO A 70 14.33 -3.58 -2.95
CA PRO A 70 15.69 -3.06 -3.15
C PRO A 70 16.01 -1.82 -2.31
N ALA A 71 14.99 -1.04 -1.94
CA ALA A 71 15.12 0.12 -1.07
C ALA A 71 15.59 -0.29 0.34
N TYR A 72 14.92 -1.28 0.93
CA TYR A 72 15.32 -1.80 2.23
C TYR A 72 16.71 -2.46 2.18
N VAL A 73 16.98 -3.29 1.19
CA VAL A 73 18.32 -3.89 1.03
C VAL A 73 19.42 -2.84 1.01
N ALA A 74 19.19 -1.71 0.31
CA ALA A 74 20.17 -0.64 0.22
C ALA A 74 20.36 0.15 1.54
N LEU A 75 19.31 0.26 2.35
CA LEU A 75 19.29 1.06 3.59
C LEU A 75 19.42 0.22 4.86
N LYS A 76 19.29 -1.11 4.77
CA LYS A 76 19.20 -2.02 5.91
C LYS A 76 20.27 -1.77 6.99
N PRO A 77 21.59 -1.68 6.69
CA PRO A 77 22.60 -1.46 7.72
C PRO A 77 22.38 -0.15 8.49
N ALA A 78 22.06 0.93 7.78
CA ALA A 78 21.83 2.24 8.39
C ALA A 78 20.53 2.29 9.21
N LEU A 79 19.46 1.65 8.74
CA LEU A 79 18.18 1.59 9.44
C LEU A 79 18.30 0.80 10.74
N HIS A 80 18.99 -0.35 10.73
CA HIS A 80 19.23 -1.13 11.95
C HIS A 80 20.13 -0.37 12.93
N ALA A 81 21.18 0.31 12.45
CA ALA A 81 22.01 1.18 13.29
C ALA A 81 21.23 2.38 13.86
N ALA A 82 20.16 2.82 13.15
CA ALA A 82 19.23 3.83 13.64
C ALA A 82 18.20 3.30 14.65
N GLY A 83 18.14 1.97 14.87
CA GLY A 83 17.27 1.33 15.87
C GLY A 83 16.02 0.66 15.27
N LEU A 84 15.92 0.50 13.95
CA LEU A 84 14.81 -0.23 13.35
C LEU A 84 14.93 -1.73 13.64
N GLU A 85 13.89 -2.30 14.24
CA GLU A 85 13.76 -3.72 14.50
C GLU A 85 12.44 -4.24 13.95
N PHE A 86 12.51 -5.31 13.15
CA PHE A 86 11.32 -6.04 12.70
C PHE A 86 11.12 -7.30 13.53
N MET A 87 9.87 -7.60 13.82
CA MET A 87 9.44 -8.83 14.47
C MET A 87 8.55 -9.62 13.51
N GLN A 88 8.60 -10.94 13.61
CA GLN A 88 7.81 -11.85 12.80
C GLN A 88 7.48 -13.10 13.60
N GLY A 89 6.24 -13.59 13.47
CA GLY A 89 5.79 -14.83 14.07
C GLY A 89 5.86 -15.99 13.08
N ASP A 90 5.51 -17.19 13.57
CA ASP A 90 5.46 -18.42 12.75
C ASP A 90 4.28 -18.43 11.78
N TYR A 91 3.19 -17.73 12.12
CA TYR A 91 2.00 -17.63 11.30
C TYR A 91 2.05 -16.39 10.39
N THR A 92 1.42 -16.50 9.24
CA THR A 92 1.39 -15.42 8.25
C THR A 92 -0.01 -14.87 8.03
N THR A 93 -0.94 -15.70 7.65
CA THR A 93 -2.32 -15.31 7.34
C THR A 93 -3.30 -16.43 7.67
N GLY A 94 -4.57 -16.08 7.69
CA GLY A 94 -5.65 -17.04 7.91
C GLY A 94 -6.96 -16.60 7.29
N LEU A 95 -7.89 -17.53 7.30
CA LEU A 95 -9.29 -17.35 6.95
C LEU A 95 -10.15 -17.74 8.15
N VAL A 96 -11.24 -17.01 8.37
CA VAL A 96 -12.37 -17.45 9.17
C VAL A 96 -13.64 -17.29 8.35
N LEU A 97 -14.47 -18.33 8.35
CA LEU A 97 -15.81 -18.32 7.76
C LEU A 97 -16.84 -17.89 8.82
N PRO A 98 -18.05 -17.46 8.43
CA PRO A 98 -19.07 -17.00 9.38
C PRO A 98 -19.52 -18.05 10.40
N ASP A 99 -19.38 -19.35 10.11
CA ASP A 99 -19.65 -20.46 11.03
C ASP A 99 -18.53 -20.67 12.05
N GLY A 100 -17.45 -19.86 11.97
CA GLY A 100 -16.28 -19.92 12.84
C GLY A 100 -15.23 -20.93 12.40
N SER A 101 -15.48 -21.74 11.39
CA SER A 101 -14.44 -22.60 10.82
C SER A 101 -13.34 -21.75 10.21
N GLY A 102 -12.09 -22.12 10.42
CA GLY A 102 -10.96 -21.30 10.00
C GLY A 102 -9.72 -22.11 9.66
N LEU A 103 -8.81 -21.47 8.92
CA LEU A 103 -7.52 -22.00 8.53
C LEU A 103 -6.43 -20.99 8.87
N ALA A 104 -5.41 -21.42 9.60
CA ALA A 104 -4.21 -20.68 9.91
C ALA A 104 -3.03 -21.20 9.06
N LEU A 105 -2.29 -20.30 8.42
CA LEU A 105 -1.13 -20.64 7.61
C LEU A 105 0.17 -20.16 8.24
N ARG A 106 1.23 -20.97 8.10
CA ARG A 106 2.57 -20.66 8.56
C ARG A 106 3.44 -20.14 7.40
N GLN A 107 4.59 -19.58 7.76
CA GLN A 107 5.58 -19.09 6.79
C GLN A 107 6.34 -20.27 6.15
N ASP A 108 5.65 -21.08 5.37
CA ASP A 108 6.22 -22.23 4.66
C ASP A 108 5.31 -22.64 3.51
N ILE A 109 5.84 -22.68 2.29
CA ILE A 109 5.08 -23.04 1.09
C ILE A 109 4.64 -24.51 1.13
N GLU A 110 5.51 -25.43 1.62
CA GLU A 110 5.20 -26.84 1.67
C GLU A 110 4.18 -27.16 2.77
N ASP A 111 4.32 -26.52 3.96
CA ASP A 111 3.32 -26.64 5.03
C ASP A 111 1.98 -26.09 4.58
N THR A 112 1.97 -24.93 3.92
CA THR A 112 0.75 -24.36 3.34
C THR A 112 0.11 -25.32 2.34
N ALA A 113 0.87 -25.91 1.43
CA ALA A 113 0.34 -26.87 0.46
C ALA A 113 -0.31 -28.09 1.17
N ARG A 114 0.34 -28.65 2.18
CA ARG A 114 -0.23 -29.76 2.97
C ARG A 114 -1.54 -29.37 3.67
N ARG A 115 -1.60 -28.16 4.27
CA ARG A 115 -2.80 -27.67 4.95
C ARG A 115 -3.96 -27.43 3.99
N LEU A 116 -3.68 -26.91 2.79
CA LEU A 116 -4.68 -26.72 1.74
C LEU A 116 -5.20 -28.07 1.21
N ASP A 117 -4.31 -29.05 1.00
CA ASP A 117 -4.70 -30.41 0.58
C ASP A 117 -5.52 -31.15 1.64
N ALA A 118 -5.34 -30.85 2.93
CA ALA A 118 -6.17 -31.37 4.00
C ALA A 118 -7.61 -30.83 3.97
N TRP A 119 -7.80 -29.60 3.44
CA TRP A 119 -9.13 -29.02 3.24
C TRP A 119 -9.77 -29.47 1.92
N ALA A 120 -8.99 -29.53 0.84
CA ALA A 120 -9.44 -30.05 -0.44
C ALA A 120 -8.27 -30.68 -1.20
N PRO A 121 -8.31 -32.00 -1.43
CA PRO A 121 -7.26 -32.70 -2.18
C PRO A 121 -7.04 -32.08 -3.56
N GLY A 122 -5.79 -31.71 -3.86
CA GLY A 122 -5.38 -31.06 -5.10
C GLY A 122 -5.13 -29.55 -4.99
N ASP A 123 -5.72 -28.85 -4.01
CA ASP A 123 -5.56 -27.40 -3.86
C ASP A 123 -4.16 -27.02 -3.38
N GLY A 124 -3.54 -27.82 -2.52
CA GLY A 124 -2.14 -27.64 -2.12
C GLY A 124 -1.17 -27.84 -3.28
N THR A 125 -1.42 -28.84 -4.12
CA THR A 125 -0.63 -29.06 -5.35
C THR A 125 -0.79 -27.89 -6.32
N ALA A 126 -1.99 -27.34 -6.48
CA ALA A 126 -2.26 -26.17 -7.32
C ALA A 126 -1.53 -24.93 -6.79
N PHE A 127 -1.56 -24.72 -5.47
CA PHE A 127 -0.83 -23.63 -4.80
C PHE A 127 0.69 -23.76 -4.97
N ALA A 128 1.26 -24.94 -4.72
CA ALA A 128 2.70 -25.17 -4.87
C ALA A 128 3.18 -24.92 -6.32
N ARG A 129 2.41 -25.39 -7.30
CA ARG A 129 2.69 -25.11 -8.72
C ARG A 129 2.63 -23.62 -9.07
N MET A 130 1.63 -22.92 -8.53
CA MET A 130 1.51 -21.47 -8.68
C MET A 130 2.71 -20.75 -8.09
N ALA A 131 3.13 -21.08 -6.85
CA ALA A 131 4.27 -20.47 -6.18
C ALA A 131 5.58 -20.76 -6.92
N GLN A 132 5.81 -22.01 -7.36
CA GLN A 132 6.96 -22.40 -8.16
C GLN A 132 7.05 -21.59 -9.47
N ARG A 133 5.93 -21.39 -10.15
CA ARG A 133 5.90 -20.59 -11.37
C ARG A 133 6.24 -19.12 -11.09
N LEU A 134 5.62 -18.51 -10.07
CA LEU A 134 5.83 -17.10 -9.71
C LEU A 134 7.27 -16.80 -9.27
N PHE A 135 7.84 -17.64 -8.40
CA PHE A 135 9.19 -17.42 -7.84
C PHE A 135 10.29 -18.07 -8.65
N GLY A 136 9.96 -18.96 -9.58
CA GLY A 136 10.91 -19.64 -10.49
C GLY A 136 10.83 -19.12 -11.92
N GLU A 137 9.93 -19.70 -12.71
CA GLU A 137 9.88 -19.47 -14.16
C GLU A 137 9.61 -18.01 -14.53
N ASP A 138 8.65 -17.36 -13.88
CA ASP A 138 8.18 -16.02 -14.17
C ASP A 138 8.83 -14.93 -13.31
N ALA A 139 9.65 -15.30 -12.31
CA ALA A 139 10.22 -14.38 -11.33
C ALA A 139 10.96 -13.20 -11.97
N ALA A 140 11.84 -13.48 -12.96
CA ALA A 140 12.62 -12.43 -13.61
C ALA A 140 11.73 -11.39 -14.32
N LEU A 141 10.66 -11.84 -14.96
CA LEU A 141 9.73 -10.97 -15.68
C LEU A 141 8.82 -10.23 -14.69
N THR A 142 8.18 -10.94 -13.76
CA THR A 142 7.26 -10.36 -12.77
C THR A 142 7.94 -9.32 -11.89
N PHE A 143 9.05 -9.69 -11.23
CA PHE A 143 9.76 -8.76 -10.34
C PHE A 143 10.57 -7.72 -11.10
N GLY A 144 11.03 -8.04 -12.31
CA GLY A 144 11.69 -7.09 -13.19
C GLY A 144 10.76 -5.99 -13.70
N LEU A 145 9.52 -6.33 -14.05
CA LEU A 145 8.50 -5.35 -14.42
C LEU A 145 8.16 -4.40 -13.28
N LEU A 146 8.09 -4.92 -12.04
CA LEU A 146 7.80 -4.11 -10.85
C LEU A 146 9.02 -3.30 -10.36
N GLY A 147 10.22 -3.87 -10.41
CA GLY A 147 11.41 -3.30 -9.77
C GLY A 147 12.25 -2.36 -10.63
N GLN A 148 11.99 -2.25 -11.93
CA GLN A 148 12.78 -1.43 -12.85
C GLN A 148 12.00 -0.20 -13.35
N ASN A 149 12.76 0.81 -13.80
CA ASN A 149 12.14 1.92 -14.53
C ASN A 149 11.54 1.41 -15.85
N PRO A 150 10.21 1.50 -16.04
CA PRO A 150 9.53 0.94 -17.22
C PRO A 150 9.97 1.57 -18.54
N TYR A 151 10.57 2.76 -18.51
CA TYR A 151 11.07 3.49 -19.68
C TYR A 151 12.61 3.50 -19.76
N GLY A 152 13.28 2.67 -18.98
CA GLY A 152 14.74 2.56 -18.94
C GLY A 152 15.28 1.48 -19.87
N ALA A 153 16.57 1.57 -20.22
CA ALA A 153 17.26 0.53 -21.00
C ALA A 153 17.22 -0.85 -20.34
N GLY A 154 17.17 -0.92 -18.99
CA GLY A 154 17.02 -2.16 -18.25
C GLY A 154 15.74 -2.92 -18.60
N MET A 155 14.62 -2.22 -18.80
CA MET A 155 13.35 -2.81 -19.23
C MET A 155 13.47 -3.41 -20.63
N VAL A 156 14.09 -2.70 -21.57
CA VAL A 156 14.30 -3.22 -22.93
C VAL A 156 15.17 -4.48 -22.89
N LYS A 157 16.25 -4.46 -22.12
CA LYS A 157 17.14 -5.64 -21.95
C LYS A 157 16.39 -6.82 -21.33
N LEU A 158 15.57 -6.59 -20.31
CA LEU A 158 14.73 -7.61 -19.67
C LEU A 158 13.79 -8.24 -20.68
N LEU A 159 13.00 -7.44 -21.39
CA LEU A 159 12.03 -7.93 -22.37
C LEU A 159 12.70 -8.68 -23.52
N PHE A 160 13.85 -8.20 -23.99
CA PHE A 160 14.63 -8.90 -25.02
C PHE A 160 15.19 -10.25 -24.53
N LYS A 161 15.70 -10.30 -23.28
CA LYS A 161 16.18 -11.55 -22.66
C LYS A 161 15.04 -12.57 -22.52
N GLU A 162 13.89 -12.13 -22.03
CA GLU A 162 12.74 -13.01 -21.85
C GLU A 162 12.14 -13.45 -23.20
N TRP A 163 12.13 -12.58 -24.19
CA TRP A 163 11.77 -12.96 -25.56
C TRP A 163 12.69 -14.04 -26.14
N ARG A 164 14.00 -13.92 -25.95
CA ARG A 164 14.93 -14.98 -26.39
C ARG A 164 14.75 -16.31 -25.65
N LYS A 165 14.33 -16.25 -24.38
CA LYS A 165 14.09 -17.43 -23.53
C LYS A 165 12.78 -18.15 -23.88
N ARG A 166 11.71 -17.41 -24.14
CA ARG A 166 10.33 -17.91 -24.23
C ARG A 166 9.73 -17.83 -25.64
N GLY A 167 10.32 -17.07 -26.55
CA GLY A 167 9.71 -16.69 -27.81
C GLY A 167 8.57 -15.67 -27.69
N ALA A 168 7.99 -15.32 -28.82
CA ALA A 168 6.84 -14.42 -28.88
C ALA A 168 5.61 -15.06 -28.22
N ASP A 169 5.35 -16.33 -28.47
CA ASP A 169 4.21 -17.06 -27.93
C ASP A 169 4.27 -17.20 -26.42
N GLY A 170 5.47 -17.45 -25.85
CA GLY A 170 5.66 -17.53 -24.40
C GLY A 170 5.46 -16.18 -23.69
N LEU A 171 5.84 -15.07 -24.33
CA LEU A 171 5.51 -13.72 -23.80
C LEU A 171 4.02 -13.39 -23.93
N ALA A 172 3.39 -13.78 -25.03
CA ALA A 172 1.95 -13.60 -25.23
C ALA A 172 1.15 -14.39 -24.17
N ALA A 173 1.54 -15.66 -23.92
CA ALA A 173 0.94 -16.49 -22.87
C ALA A 173 1.11 -15.87 -21.48
N TYR A 174 2.32 -15.38 -21.14
CA TYR A 174 2.54 -14.67 -19.87
C TYR A 174 1.65 -13.41 -19.75
N ALA A 175 1.53 -12.64 -20.82
CA ALA A 175 0.67 -11.44 -20.82
C ALA A 175 -0.81 -11.81 -20.65
N ALA A 176 -1.30 -12.85 -21.32
CA ALA A 176 -2.66 -13.35 -21.19
C ALA A 176 -2.94 -13.81 -19.75
N ASP A 177 -2.08 -14.65 -19.16
CA ASP A 177 -2.19 -15.12 -17.78
C ASP A 177 -2.13 -13.96 -16.76
N SER A 178 -1.36 -12.90 -17.08
CA SER A 178 -1.23 -11.72 -16.24
C SER A 178 -2.48 -10.82 -16.28
N MET A 179 -3.28 -10.88 -17.33
CA MET A 179 -4.52 -10.11 -17.49
C MET A 179 -5.76 -10.85 -17.02
N GLU A 180 -5.62 -12.13 -16.66
CA GLU A 180 -6.75 -12.96 -16.23
C GLU A 180 -7.40 -12.41 -14.93
N PRO A 181 -8.75 -12.37 -14.81
CA PRO A 181 -9.43 -12.14 -13.55
C PRO A 181 -9.17 -13.27 -12.55
N PHE A 182 -9.05 -12.92 -11.26
CA PHE A 182 -8.79 -13.89 -10.19
C PHE A 182 -9.87 -14.96 -10.09
N ARG A 183 -11.15 -14.58 -10.18
CA ARG A 183 -12.28 -15.53 -10.15
C ARG A 183 -12.07 -16.63 -11.17
N ARG A 184 -11.80 -16.29 -12.43
CA ARG A 184 -11.65 -17.27 -13.51
C ARG A 184 -10.47 -18.23 -13.25
N TRP A 185 -9.35 -17.69 -12.79
CA TRP A 185 -8.21 -18.51 -12.40
C TRP A 185 -8.54 -19.43 -11.25
N ALA A 186 -9.18 -18.93 -10.19
CA ALA A 186 -9.50 -19.67 -8.98
C ALA A 186 -10.50 -20.81 -9.24
N GLU A 187 -11.56 -20.55 -10.04
CA GLU A 187 -12.54 -21.57 -10.43
C GLU A 187 -11.91 -22.72 -11.23
N ARG A 188 -10.91 -22.41 -12.06
CA ARG A 188 -10.19 -23.41 -12.86
C ARG A 188 -9.14 -24.18 -12.04
N ALA A 189 -8.44 -23.50 -11.12
CA ALA A 189 -7.26 -24.03 -10.46
C ALA A 189 -7.52 -24.66 -9.09
N LEU A 190 -8.57 -24.23 -8.39
CA LEU A 190 -8.88 -24.62 -7.01
C LEU A 190 -10.22 -25.36 -6.93
N GLN A 191 -10.30 -26.38 -6.07
CA GLN A 191 -11.49 -27.20 -5.90
C GLN A 191 -12.39 -26.65 -4.79
N SER A 192 -11.80 -26.16 -3.69
CA SER A 192 -12.52 -25.73 -2.49
C SER A 192 -12.94 -24.26 -2.56
N ASP A 193 -14.20 -23.98 -2.24
CA ASP A 193 -14.71 -22.63 -2.05
C ASP A 193 -14.01 -21.92 -0.88
N ALA A 194 -13.65 -22.66 0.18
CA ALA A 194 -12.91 -22.11 1.30
C ALA A 194 -11.48 -21.69 0.92
N VAL A 195 -10.79 -22.47 0.07
CA VAL A 195 -9.46 -22.07 -0.43
C VAL A 195 -9.56 -20.88 -1.39
N ARG A 196 -10.60 -20.81 -2.21
CA ARG A 196 -10.91 -19.60 -3.01
C ARG A 196 -11.15 -18.39 -2.11
N ALA A 197 -11.95 -18.56 -1.04
CA ALA A 197 -12.21 -17.52 -0.05
C ALA A 197 -10.97 -17.09 0.74
N LEU A 198 -10.00 -17.97 0.98
CA LEU A 198 -8.72 -17.64 1.62
C LEU A 198 -7.87 -16.71 0.76
N ILE A 199 -7.84 -16.91 -0.56
CA ILE A 199 -6.94 -16.18 -1.46
C ILE A 199 -7.61 -14.91 -2.03
N ALA A 200 -8.92 -14.94 -2.31
CA ALA A 200 -9.63 -13.82 -2.93
C ALA A 200 -9.47 -12.47 -2.23
N PRO A 201 -9.50 -12.37 -0.88
CA PRO A 201 -9.30 -11.10 -0.19
C PRO A 201 -7.95 -10.44 -0.46
N TRP A 202 -6.91 -11.20 -0.81
CA TRP A 202 -5.59 -10.65 -1.11
C TRP A 202 -5.56 -9.81 -2.38
N VAL A 203 -6.54 -9.98 -3.26
CA VAL A 203 -6.76 -9.10 -4.42
C VAL A 203 -7.12 -7.68 -3.96
N LEU A 204 -7.93 -7.55 -2.92
CA LEU A 204 -8.37 -6.26 -2.37
C LEU A 204 -7.20 -5.42 -1.85
N HIS A 205 -6.10 -6.05 -1.40
CA HIS A 205 -4.91 -5.35 -0.90
C HIS A 205 -4.13 -4.56 -1.98
N THR A 206 -4.65 -4.51 -3.19
CA THR A 206 -4.16 -3.65 -4.28
C THR A 206 -5.24 -2.76 -4.87
N GLY A 207 -6.45 -2.79 -4.29
CA GLY A 207 -7.61 -2.02 -4.76
C GLY A 207 -8.36 -2.64 -5.94
N LEU A 208 -7.97 -3.85 -6.39
CA LEU A 208 -8.71 -4.63 -7.38
C LEU A 208 -9.79 -5.48 -6.72
N GLY A 209 -10.81 -5.88 -7.47
CA GLY A 209 -11.74 -6.95 -7.13
C GLY A 209 -11.38 -8.24 -7.87
N PRO A 210 -11.89 -9.42 -7.43
CA PRO A 210 -11.56 -10.68 -8.09
C PRO A 210 -12.04 -10.79 -9.55
N ASP A 211 -13.00 -9.98 -9.98
CA ASP A 211 -13.50 -9.90 -11.36
C ASP A 211 -12.72 -8.90 -12.24
N ASP A 212 -11.85 -8.09 -11.64
CA ASP A 212 -11.07 -7.10 -12.39
C ASP A 212 -9.96 -7.76 -13.22
N ALA A 213 -9.66 -7.19 -14.37
CA ALA A 213 -8.53 -7.62 -15.19
C ALA A 213 -7.21 -7.49 -14.41
N ALA A 214 -6.30 -8.44 -14.59
CA ALA A 214 -5.02 -8.59 -13.91
C ALA A 214 -5.10 -8.94 -12.42
N SER A 215 -6.27 -9.15 -11.87
CA SER A 215 -6.44 -9.50 -10.45
C SER A 215 -5.86 -10.87 -10.11
N ALA A 216 -5.80 -11.82 -11.06
CA ALA A 216 -5.17 -13.13 -10.83
C ALA A 216 -3.67 -13.03 -10.55
N LEU A 217 -2.93 -12.26 -11.36
CA LEU A 217 -1.49 -12.07 -11.11
C LEU A 217 -1.25 -11.44 -9.74
N ILE A 218 -2.01 -10.40 -9.42
CA ILE A 218 -1.85 -9.63 -8.19
C ILE A 218 -2.24 -10.47 -6.97
N GLY A 219 -3.38 -11.16 -6.99
CA GLY A 219 -3.82 -12.03 -5.89
C GLY A 219 -2.85 -13.17 -5.62
N LYS A 220 -2.39 -13.86 -6.67
CA LYS A 220 -1.38 -14.92 -6.59
C LYS A 220 -0.06 -14.39 -6.00
N LEU A 221 0.42 -13.26 -6.52
CA LEU A 221 1.69 -12.67 -6.08
C LEU A 221 1.61 -12.22 -4.61
N THR A 222 0.55 -11.55 -4.22
CA THR A 222 0.38 -11.03 -2.85
C THR A 222 0.28 -12.19 -1.85
N PHE A 223 -0.58 -13.18 -2.14
CA PHE A 223 -0.76 -14.33 -1.26
C PHE A 223 0.52 -15.17 -1.14
N ALA A 224 1.15 -15.53 -2.27
CA ALA A 224 2.38 -16.31 -2.24
C ALA A 224 3.55 -15.56 -1.57
N ALA A 225 3.65 -14.24 -1.76
CA ALA A 225 4.66 -13.42 -1.11
C ALA A 225 4.48 -13.37 0.43
N VAL A 226 3.23 -13.32 0.90
CA VAL A 226 2.92 -13.36 2.33
C VAL A 226 3.25 -14.74 2.93
N VAL A 227 2.90 -15.82 2.26
CA VAL A 227 3.23 -17.18 2.71
C VAL A 227 4.74 -17.40 2.74
N ALA A 228 5.47 -16.97 1.71
CA ALA A 228 6.93 -17.15 1.64
C ALA A 228 7.72 -16.17 2.52
N GLY A 229 7.30 -14.90 2.54
CA GLY A 229 8.03 -13.80 3.17
C GLY A 229 7.56 -13.46 4.59
N GLY A 230 6.39 -13.93 4.98
CA GLY A 230 5.76 -13.62 6.28
C GLY A 230 5.09 -12.25 6.33
N MET A 231 4.68 -11.89 7.54
CA MET A 231 3.97 -10.65 7.85
C MET A 231 4.75 -9.84 8.92
N PRO A 232 5.90 -9.28 8.57
CA PRO A 232 6.73 -8.54 9.52
C PRO A 232 6.04 -7.28 10.01
N VAL A 233 6.10 -7.05 11.33
CA VAL A 233 5.71 -5.81 12.01
C VAL A 233 6.94 -5.11 12.55
N VAL A 234 6.85 -3.81 12.76
CA VAL A 234 7.91 -3.05 13.45
C VAL A 234 7.66 -3.12 14.94
N LYS A 235 8.69 -3.45 15.72
CA LYS A 235 8.64 -3.46 17.18
C LYS A 235 8.21 -2.09 17.72
N GLY A 236 7.16 -2.07 18.52
CA GLY A 236 6.58 -0.86 19.08
C GLY A 236 5.75 -0.02 18.09
N GLY A 237 5.67 -0.42 16.80
CA GLY A 237 4.83 0.24 15.79
C GLY A 237 5.58 0.77 14.58
N GLY A 238 4.83 0.91 13.47
CA GLY A 238 5.36 1.32 12.16
C GLY A 238 6.10 2.65 12.15
N SER A 239 5.76 3.57 13.07
CA SER A 239 6.50 4.84 13.23
C SER A 239 8.00 4.65 13.46
N GLY A 240 8.45 3.47 13.90
CA GLY A 240 9.87 3.11 13.97
C GLY A 240 10.61 3.17 12.63
N ILE A 241 9.93 2.83 11.51
CA ILE A 241 10.50 3.01 10.15
C ILE A 241 10.75 4.48 9.87
N VAL A 242 9.76 5.32 10.18
CA VAL A 242 9.82 6.76 9.93
C VAL A 242 10.93 7.39 10.75
N ALA A 243 11.02 7.05 12.05
CA ALA A 243 12.06 7.54 12.95
C ALA A 243 13.48 7.12 12.48
N ALA A 244 13.65 5.86 12.06
CA ALA A 244 14.92 5.37 11.57
C ALA A 244 15.34 6.06 10.26
N LEU A 245 14.41 6.24 9.31
CA LEU A 245 14.67 6.98 8.06
C LEU A 245 15.02 8.44 8.34
N ALA A 246 14.26 9.11 9.22
CA ALA A 246 14.55 10.49 9.63
C ALA A 246 15.95 10.62 10.23
N LYS A 247 16.30 9.74 11.16
CA LYS A 247 17.65 9.70 11.78
C LYS A 247 18.76 9.51 10.75
N VAL A 248 18.56 8.62 9.75
CA VAL A 248 19.53 8.43 8.66
C VAL A 248 19.67 9.70 7.82
N ILE A 249 18.56 10.37 7.50
CA ILE A 249 18.58 11.62 6.74
C ILE A 249 19.35 12.71 7.49
N GLU A 250 19.05 12.92 8.77
CA GLU A 250 19.65 13.94 9.63
C GLU A 250 21.14 13.69 9.87
N GLN A 251 21.54 12.42 10.11
CA GLN A 251 22.95 12.02 10.27
C GLN A 251 23.82 12.36 9.05
N HIS A 252 23.20 12.46 7.86
CA HIS A 252 23.88 12.82 6.62
C HIS A 252 23.60 14.29 6.18
N GLY A 253 23.16 15.14 7.13
CA GLY A 253 22.97 16.57 6.90
C GLY A 253 21.69 16.95 6.16
N GLY A 254 20.76 16.00 5.93
CA GLY A 254 19.44 16.28 5.41
C GLY A 254 18.54 16.92 6.48
N GLN A 255 17.52 17.63 6.06
CA GLN A 255 16.61 18.36 6.94
C GLN A 255 15.15 17.99 6.65
N LEU A 256 14.34 17.94 7.71
CA LEU A 256 12.95 17.55 7.69
C LEU A 256 12.13 18.64 8.39
N LEU A 257 11.21 19.30 7.67
CA LEU A 257 10.33 20.33 8.21
C LEU A 257 8.89 19.86 8.15
N THR A 258 8.27 19.69 9.32
CA THR A 258 6.83 19.45 9.48
C THR A 258 6.05 20.77 9.57
N GLY A 259 4.71 20.71 9.51
CA GLY A 259 3.85 21.90 9.51
C GLY A 259 4.14 22.86 8.34
N THR A 260 4.74 22.35 7.25
CA THR A 260 5.22 23.16 6.13
C THR A 260 4.51 22.74 4.84
N THR A 261 3.42 23.42 4.53
CA THR A 261 2.58 23.13 3.36
C THR A 261 3.18 23.78 2.11
N VAL A 262 3.54 22.96 1.13
CA VAL A 262 3.96 23.45 -0.20
C VAL A 262 2.72 23.89 -0.97
N GLU A 263 2.75 25.12 -1.47
CA GLU A 263 1.64 25.80 -2.15
C GLU A 263 1.86 25.84 -3.66
N ARG A 264 3.10 25.97 -4.10
CA ARG A 264 3.45 26.11 -5.52
C ARG A 264 4.88 25.68 -5.81
N ILE A 265 5.10 25.15 -7.02
CA ILE A 265 6.43 24.87 -7.58
C ILE A 265 6.92 26.11 -8.32
N LEU A 266 8.13 26.56 -7.98
CA LEU A 266 8.82 27.65 -8.66
C LEU A 266 9.49 27.13 -9.93
N THR A 267 9.28 27.83 -11.04
CA THR A 267 9.82 27.43 -12.34
C THR A 267 10.62 28.55 -13.00
N ARG A 268 11.58 28.19 -13.87
CA ARG A 268 12.36 29.12 -14.67
C ARG A 268 12.51 28.60 -16.10
N GLY A 269 12.51 29.52 -17.08
CA GLY A 269 12.61 29.21 -18.50
C GLY A 269 11.25 28.83 -19.13
N ASP A 270 11.24 28.64 -20.43
CA ASP A 270 10.04 28.41 -21.23
C ASP A 270 10.15 27.15 -22.07
N GLY A 271 8.99 26.62 -22.50
CA GLY A 271 8.87 25.45 -23.36
C GLY A 271 9.69 24.26 -22.85
N ARG A 272 10.51 23.65 -23.71
CA ARG A 272 11.34 22.49 -23.36
C ARG A 272 12.49 22.78 -22.40
N LYS A 273 12.84 24.06 -22.18
CA LYS A 273 13.88 24.49 -21.24
C LYS A 273 13.33 24.79 -19.85
N ARG A 274 12.01 24.80 -19.68
CA ARG A 274 11.37 25.05 -18.39
C ARG A 274 11.76 23.99 -17.37
N ARG A 275 12.17 24.46 -16.20
CA ARG A 275 12.64 23.60 -15.09
C ARG A 275 12.12 24.08 -13.75
N ALA A 276 11.97 23.15 -12.82
CA ALA A 276 11.75 23.49 -11.42
C ALA A 276 13.04 24.05 -10.79
N VAL A 277 12.89 25.10 -9.99
CA VAL A 277 14.00 25.76 -9.29
C VAL A 277 13.76 25.92 -7.79
N GLY A 278 12.63 25.44 -7.28
CA GLY A 278 12.25 25.52 -5.87
C GLY A 278 10.76 25.37 -5.67
N VAL A 279 10.31 25.74 -4.48
CA VAL A 279 8.90 25.73 -4.08
C VAL A 279 8.57 26.95 -3.22
N VAL A 280 7.30 27.33 -3.16
CA VAL A 280 6.75 28.20 -2.12
C VAL A 280 6.06 27.31 -1.10
N ALA A 281 6.38 27.49 0.18
CA ALA A 281 5.74 26.79 1.27
C ALA A 281 5.51 27.75 2.45
N ASN A 282 4.31 27.80 2.97
CA ASN A 282 3.86 28.75 4.02
C ASN A 282 4.27 30.19 3.69
N GLY A 283 4.06 30.62 2.44
CA GLY A 283 4.41 31.96 1.95
C GLY A 283 5.92 32.24 1.79
N ARG A 284 6.80 31.26 2.04
CA ARG A 284 8.27 31.41 1.93
C ARG A 284 8.81 30.61 0.74
N GLU A 285 9.78 31.18 0.04
CA GLU A 285 10.49 30.48 -1.05
C GLU A 285 11.63 29.61 -0.52
N TYR A 286 11.72 28.40 -1.08
CA TYR A 286 12.79 27.43 -0.87
C TYR A 286 13.40 27.09 -2.22
N ALA A 287 14.70 27.37 -2.40
CA ALA A 287 15.40 27.16 -3.65
C ALA A 287 15.95 25.74 -3.78
N ALA A 288 15.78 25.11 -4.96
CA ALA A 288 16.35 23.82 -5.31
C ALA A 288 17.34 23.97 -6.47
N SER A 289 18.61 23.60 -6.28
CA SER A 289 19.61 23.69 -7.36
C SER A 289 19.53 22.52 -8.35
N ASP A 290 19.27 21.30 -7.86
CA ASP A 290 19.34 20.07 -8.65
C ASP A 290 17.94 19.56 -9.04
N ALA A 291 17.02 19.40 -8.07
CA ALA A 291 15.69 18.83 -8.32
C ALA A 291 14.64 19.19 -7.27
N VAL A 292 13.38 19.16 -7.70
CA VAL A 292 12.20 19.07 -6.84
C VAL A 292 11.56 17.70 -7.06
N VAL A 293 11.22 16.99 -5.97
CA VAL A 293 10.61 15.65 -6.00
C VAL A 293 9.28 15.72 -5.24
N CYS A 294 8.17 15.40 -5.90
CA CYS A 294 6.83 15.53 -5.34
C CYS A 294 6.21 14.14 -5.07
N ASN A 295 5.90 13.87 -3.80
CA ASN A 295 5.16 12.68 -3.37
C ASN A 295 3.71 13.06 -3.10
N VAL A 296 2.98 13.28 -4.16
CA VAL A 296 1.59 13.77 -4.17
C VAL A 296 0.79 13.01 -5.24
N THR A 297 -0.52 13.18 -5.28
CA THR A 297 -1.34 12.64 -6.38
C THR A 297 -1.21 13.49 -7.65
N PRO A 298 -1.58 12.94 -8.84
CA PRO A 298 -1.55 13.72 -10.09
C PRO A 298 -2.41 14.99 -10.04
N GLY A 299 -3.60 14.94 -9.43
CA GLY A 299 -4.45 16.13 -9.24
C GLY A 299 -3.75 17.20 -8.43
N GLN A 300 -3.18 16.83 -7.27
CA GLN A 300 -2.43 17.80 -6.46
C GLN A 300 -1.23 18.40 -7.22
N LEU A 301 -0.48 17.56 -7.95
CA LEU A 301 0.69 18.03 -8.69
C LEU A 301 0.30 19.02 -9.80
N TYR A 302 -0.66 18.67 -10.65
CA TYR A 302 -0.92 19.39 -11.89
C TYR A 302 -2.10 20.36 -11.83
N GLU A 303 -2.95 20.29 -10.79
CA GLU A 303 -4.05 21.24 -10.61
C GLU A 303 -3.73 22.29 -9.52
N GLN A 304 -2.97 21.89 -8.50
CA GLN A 304 -2.66 22.76 -7.36
C GLN A 304 -1.22 23.31 -7.40
N LEU A 305 -0.21 22.40 -7.40
CA LEU A 305 1.19 22.82 -7.26
C LEU A 305 1.80 23.36 -8.56
N LEU A 306 1.30 22.94 -9.71
CA LEU A 306 1.76 23.34 -11.04
C LEU A 306 0.57 23.61 -11.99
N PRO A 307 -0.29 24.60 -11.68
CA PRO A 307 -1.53 24.86 -12.45
C PRO A 307 -1.26 25.34 -13.88
N ASP A 308 -0.04 25.77 -14.18
CA ASP A 308 0.44 26.17 -15.50
C ASP A 308 1.17 25.04 -16.26
N ALA A 309 1.01 23.77 -15.83
CA ALA A 309 1.45 22.61 -16.59
C ALA A 309 0.76 22.56 -17.98
N PRO A 310 1.38 21.91 -18.99
CA PRO A 310 0.75 21.77 -20.31
C PRO A 310 -0.68 21.22 -20.23
N ALA A 311 -1.60 21.83 -20.97
CA ALA A 311 -3.03 21.48 -20.92
C ALA A 311 -3.31 19.97 -21.08
N PRO A 312 -2.66 19.23 -22.01
CA PRO A 312 -2.89 17.79 -22.13
C PRO A 312 -2.51 16.99 -20.88
N VAL A 313 -1.50 17.46 -20.11
CA VAL A 313 -1.10 16.80 -18.87
C VAL A 313 -2.11 17.07 -17.76
N ARG A 314 -2.61 18.30 -17.65
CA ARG A 314 -3.68 18.68 -16.71
C ARG A 314 -4.97 17.90 -16.98
N GLN A 315 -5.35 17.76 -18.26
CA GLN A 315 -6.52 16.95 -18.65
C GLN A 315 -6.37 15.48 -18.23
N ARG A 316 -5.15 14.91 -18.38
CA ARG A 316 -4.87 13.54 -17.92
C ARG A 316 -4.90 13.45 -16.39
N ALA A 317 -4.40 14.44 -15.68
CA ALA A 317 -4.45 14.47 -14.22
C ALA A 317 -5.90 14.57 -13.71
N ALA A 318 -6.72 15.41 -14.33
CA ALA A 318 -8.15 15.52 -14.03
C ALA A 318 -8.94 14.24 -14.33
N ALA A 319 -8.50 13.46 -15.32
CA ALA A 319 -9.09 12.17 -15.67
C ALA A 319 -8.50 10.99 -14.88
N TYR A 320 -7.54 11.23 -13.97
CA TYR A 320 -6.96 10.17 -13.14
C TYR A 320 -8.00 9.62 -12.18
N ARG A 321 -8.15 8.30 -12.17
CA ARG A 321 -9.20 7.64 -11.38
C ARG A 321 -8.64 7.16 -10.05
N TYR A 322 -9.38 7.45 -8.98
CA TYR A 322 -9.15 6.91 -7.66
C TYR A 322 -10.01 5.67 -7.44
N GLY A 323 -9.58 4.83 -6.50
CA GLY A 323 -10.23 3.58 -6.17
C GLY A 323 -11.38 3.74 -5.17
N ARG A 324 -11.79 2.62 -4.60
CA ARG A 324 -12.74 2.56 -3.50
C ARG A 324 -12.12 3.11 -2.22
N GLY A 325 -12.97 3.61 -1.32
CA GLY A 325 -12.54 4.03 -0.01
C GLY A 325 -12.24 2.84 0.92
N GLY A 326 -11.33 3.03 1.83
CA GLY A 326 -11.08 2.12 2.95
C GLY A 326 -11.68 2.65 4.24
N MET A 327 -11.90 1.78 5.22
CA MET A 327 -12.24 2.13 6.60
C MET A 327 -11.34 1.36 7.55
N GLN A 328 -10.95 2.01 8.64
CA GLN A 328 -10.14 1.41 9.71
C GLN A 328 -10.95 1.42 11.02
N ILE A 329 -10.95 0.29 11.72
CA ILE A 329 -11.54 0.18 13.06
C ILE A 329 -10.52 -0.46 13.99
N HIS A 330 -10.25 0.20 15.10
CA HIS A 330 -9.28 -0.23 16.10
C HIS A 330 -10.00 -0.57 17.40
N PHE A 331 -9.70 -1.75 17.93
CA PHE A 331 -10.19 -2.18 19.24
C PHE A 331 -9.01 -2.40 20.19
N ALA A 332 -9.09 -1.82 21.37
CA ALA A 332 -8.28 -2.19 22.52
C ALA A 332 -9.08 -3.19 23.35
N LEU A 333 -8.49 -4.34 23.69
CA LEU A 333 -9.13 -5.39 24.44
C LEU A 333 -8.36 -5.66 25.73
N ASN A 334 -9.07 -6.00 26.82
CA ASN A 334 -8.46 -6.37 28.10
C ASN A 334 -7.95 -7.83 28.16
N ALA A 335 -8.23 -8.62 27.11
CA ALA A 335 -7.74 -9.99 26.95
C ALA A 335 -7.73 -10.38 25.45
N PRO A 336 -6.97 -11.41 25.04
CA PRO A 336 -7.04 -11.97 23.70
C PRO A 336 -8.48 -12.42 23.34
N PRO A 337 -8.91 -12.28 22.07
CA PRO A 337 -10.23 -12.73 21.63
C PRO A 337 -10.33 -14.26 21.64
N ASP A 338 -11.51 -14.77 21.97
CA ASP A 338 -11.81 -16.20 21.90
C ASP A 338 -12.31 -16.56 20.49
N TRP A 339 -11.39 -16.82 19.60
CA TRP A 339 -11.71 -17.30 18.27
C TRP A 339 -12.40 -18.69 18.33
N LEU A 340 -13.49 -18.89 17.58
CA LEU A 340 -14.11 -20.21 17.43
C LEU A 340 -13.12 -21.24 16.87
N THR A 341 -12.17 -20.82 16.03
CA THR A 341 -10.96 -21.59 15.67
C THR A 341 -9.77 -21.08 16.48
N PRO A 342 -9.36 -21.74 17.58
CA PRO A 342 -8.38 -21.19 18.54
C PRO A 342 -7.01 -20.87 17.96
N GLU A 343 -6.57 -21.58 16.91
CA GLU A 343 -5.28 -21.35 16.25
C GLU A 343 -5.17 -19.93 15.65
N LEU A 344 -6.30 -19.32 15.25
CA LEU A 344 -6.34 -17.99 14.66
C LEU A 344 -5.86 -16.87 15.60
N ARG A 345 -5.82 -17.11 16.92
CA ARG A 345 -5.25 -16.15 17.88
C ARG A 345 -3.77 -15.84 17.61
N HIS A 346 -3.05 -16.78 17.01
CA HIS A 346 -1.62 -16.63 16.70
C HIS A 346 -1.35 -16.01 15.33
N VAL A 347 -2.37 -15.82 14.52
CA VAL A 347 -2.27 -15.34 13.15
C VAL A 347 -2.26 -13.81 13.13
N PRO A 348 -1.22 -13.15 12.56
CA PRO A 348 -1.14 -11.68 12.54
C PRO A 348 -2.24 -11.01 11.71
N LEU A 349 -2.72 -11.66 10.65
CA LEU A 349 -3.79 -11.14 9.79
C LEU A 349 -4.74 -12.25 9.35
N VAL A 350 -6.00 -12.16 9.76
CA VAL A 350 -7.08 -13.10 9.41
C VAL A 350 -8.10 -12.37 8.53
N HIS A 351 -8.52 -12.99 7.43
CA HIS A 351 -9.66 -12.49 6.66
C HIS A 351 -10.95 -13.17 7.13
N LEU A 352 -12.00 -12.37 7.36
CA LEU A 352 -13.37 -12.85 7.53
C LEU A 352 -14.14 -12.54 6.24
N THR A 353 -14.52 -13.59 5.53
CA THR A 353 -15.41 -13.52 4.36
C THR A 353 -16.22 -14.80 4.24
N GLU A 354 -17.30 -14.77 3.51
CA GLU A 354 -18.18 -15.93 3.33
C GLU A 354 -17.72 -16.82 2.17
N SER A 355 -17.29 -16.19 1.07
CA SER A 355 -16.82 -16.86 -0.14
C SER A 355 -16.12 -15.86 -1.06
N MET A 356 -15.50 -16.35 -2.13
CA MET A 356 -15.00 -15.52 -3.22
C MET A 356 -16.11 -14.71 -3.89
N GLU A 357 -17.29 -15.31 -4.09
CA GLU A 357 -18.47 -14.68 -4.68
C GLU A 357 -18.94 -13.51 -3.83
N GLN A 358 -18.90 -13.64 -2.48
CA GLN A 358 -19.24 -12.54 -1.59
C GLN A 358 -18.23 -11.39 -1.69
N VAL A 359 -16.94 -11.68 -1.84
CA VAL A 359 -15.92 -10.63 -2.11
C VAL A 359 -16.28 -9.86 -3.39
N CYS A 360 -16.61 -10.58 -4.47
CA CYS A 360 -17.02 -9.97 -5.74
C CYS A 360 -18.30 -9.13 -5.60
N LEU A 361 -19.29 -9.63 -4.87
CA LEU A 361 -20.53 -8.91 -4.61
C LEU A 361 -20.28 -7.63 -3.83
N SER A 362 -19.48 -7.68 -2.75
CA SER A 362 -19.14 -6.52 -1.94
C SER A 362 -18.42 -5.44 -2.76
N VAL A 363 -17.51 -5.84 -3.66
CA VAL A 363 -16.85 -4.94 -4.61
C VAL A 363 -17.86 -4.29 -5.55
N THR A 364 -18.82 -5.06 -6.06
CA THR A 364 -19.88 -4.56 -6.97
C THR A 364 -20.81 -3.59 -6.24
N GLU A 365 -21.24 -3.92 -5.03
CA GLU A 365 -22.04 -3.03 -4.18
C GLU A 365 -21.33 -1.69 -3.95
N ALA A 366 -20.06 -1.72 -3.56
CA ALA A 366 -19.25 -0.51 -3.35
C ALA A 366 -19.07 0.32 -4.62
N ASN A 367 -18.82 -0.31 -5.79
CA ASN A 367 -18.70 0.36 -7.08
C ASN A 367 -20.00 1.05 -7.49
N ASN A 368 -21.16 0.53 -7.05
CA ASN A 368 -22.48 1.15 -7.27
C ASN A 368 -22.83 2.23 -6.23
N GLY A 369 -21.96 2.46 -5.25
CA GLY A 369 -22.16 3.45 -4.20
C GLY A 369 -22.92 2.92 -2.99
N LEU A 370 -23.07 1.61 -2.84
CA LEU A 370 -23.74 1.00 -1.70
C LEU A 370 -22.73 0.58 -0.61
N LEU A 371 -23.12 0.72 0.64
CA LEU A 371 -22.42 0.04 1.72
C LEU A 371 -22.60 -1.47 1.51
N PRO A 372 -21.53 -2.25 1.43
CA PRO A 372 -21.65 -3.71 1.26
C PRO A 372 -22.43 -4.34 2.40
N ALA A 373 -23.35 -5.26 2.07
CA ALA A 373 -24.13 -5.98 3.07
C ALA A 373 -23.24 -6.82 3.99
N ARG A 374 -22.22 -7.45 3.40
CA ARG A 374 -21.28 -8.36 4.08
C ARG A 374 -19.85 -8.12 3.57
N PRO A 375 -19.24 -6.96 3.97
CA PRO A 375 -17.89 -6.61 3.52
C PRO A 375 -16.86 -7.64 3.99
N THR A 376 -15.79 -7.80 3.24
CA THR A 376 -14.60 -8.53 3.67
C THR A 376 -13.91 -7.77 4.80
N LEU A 377 -13.56 -8.46 5.89
CA LEU A 377 -12.82 -7.86 6.99
C LEU A 377 -11.39 -8.43 7.00
N ALA A 378 -10.39 -7.56 6.90
CA ALA A 378 -9.02 -7.88 7.22
C ALA A 378 -8.80 -7.58 8.70
N ILE A 379 -8.63 -8.61 9.53
CA ILE A 379 -8.55 -8.53 10.99
C ILE A 379 -7.10 -8.74 11.40
N GLY A 380 -6.45 -7.67 11.78
CA GLY A 380 -5.07 -7.66 12.21
C GLY A 380 -4.90 -7.81 13.71
N GLN A 381 -3.91 -8.59 14.12
CA GLN A 381 -3.55 -8.86 15.51
C GLN A 381 -2.05 -8.60 15.72
N PRO A 382 -1.58 -7.34 15.71
CA PRO A 382 -0.16 -7.05 15.84
C PRO A 382 0.44 -7.54 17.16
N VAL A 383 -0.35 -7.66 18.23
CA VAL A 383 0.07 -8.18 19.54
C VAL A 383 0.46 -9.66 19.48
N ALA A 384 -0.10 -10.44 18.53
CA ALA A 384 0.31 -11.82 18.32
C ALA A 384 1.81 -11.96 17.93
N VAL A 385 2.40 -10.89 17.39
CA VAL A 385 3.81 -10.83 16.99
C VAL A 385 4.62 -9.92 17.91
N ASP A 386 4.05 -8.79 18.34
CA ASP A 386 4.68 -7.77 19.17
C ASP A 386 3.84 -7.46 20.43
N PRO A 387 4.04 -8.22 21.51
CA PRO A 387 3.28 -8.00 22.76
C PRO A 387 3.50 -6.63 23.40
N SER A 388 4.58 -5.91 23.05
CA SER A 388 4.89 -4.59 23.62
C SER A 388 3.88 -3.50 23.23
N ARG A 389 2.95 -3.80 22.34
CA ARG A 389 1.94 -2.85 21.85
C ARG A 389 0.73 -2.67 22.76
N ALA A 390 0.54 -3.56 23.73
CA ALA A 390 -0.56 -3.50 24.68
C ALA A 390 -0.04 -3.72 26.11
N PRO A 391 -0.81 -3.34 27.15
CA PRO A 391 -0.54 -3.75 28.52
C PRO A 391 -0.49 -5.27 28.66
N GLU A 392 0.12 -5.77 29.71
CA GLU A 392 0.16 -7.21 30.00
C GLU A 392 -1.26 -7.81 29.98
N GLY A 393 -1.45 -8.88 29.22
CA GLY A 393 -2.73 -9.53 29.00
C GLY A 393 -3.66 -8.79 28.02
N GLY A 394 -3.37 -7.55 27.68
CA GLY A 394 -4.17 -6.76 26.73
C GLY A 394 -3.95 -7.21 25.27
N TRP A 395 -4.90 -6.84 24.40
CA TRP A 395 -4.86 -7.20 22.99
C TRP A 395 -5.31 -6.05 22.08
N ILE A 396 -4.90 -6.08 20.82
CA ILE A 396 -5.31 -5.13 19.79
C ILE A 396 -5.92 -5.89 18.61
N LEU A 397 -7.10 -5.44 18.15
CA LEU A 397 -7.59 -5.74 16.81
C LEU A 397 -7.50 -4.48 15.94
N TRP A 398 -6.91 -4.65 14.78
CA TRP A 398 -6.82 -3.70 13.69
C TRP A 398 -7.70 -4.22 12.55
N VAL A 399 -8.82 -3.57 12.26
CA VAL A 399 -9.77 -4.09 11.27
C VAL A 399 -9.83 -3.14 10.09
N GLN A 400 -9.65 -3.66 8.89
CA GLN A 400 -9.74 -2.91 7.65
C GLN A 400 -10.83 -3.47 6.74
N MET A 401 -11.59 -2.57 6.15
CA MET A 401 -12.42 -2.80 4.97
C MET A 401 -11.84 -2.01 3.80
N GLN A 402 -11.83 -2.61 2.60
CA GLN A 402 -11.19 -2.04 1.40
C GLN A 402 -12.19 -1.80 0.26
N GLU A 403 -13.42 -2.22 0.43
CA GLU A 403 -14.51 -2.07 -0.52
C GLU A 403 -15.64 -1.19 0.03
N LEU A 404 -15.36 0.11 0.13
CA LEU A 404 -16.37 1.09 0.53
C LEU A 404 -16.55 2.19 -0.53
N PRO A 405 -17.78 2.68 -0.70
CA PRO A 405 -18.03 3.79 -1.62
C PRO A 405 -17.48 5.10 -1.06
N VAL A 406 -16.91 5.94 -1.92
CA VAL A 406 -16.49 7.31 -1.58
C VAL A 406 -17.71 8.17 -1.25
N ARG A 407 -18.79 8.02 -2.04
CA ARG A 407 -20.11 8.59 -1.77
C ARG A 407 -21.12 7.48 -1.59
N VAL A 408 -21.82 7.49 -0.47
CA VAL A 408 -22.75 6.44 -0.09
C VAL A 408 -24.16 6.78 -0.60
N LYS A 409 -24.68 5.99 -1.53
CA LYS A 409 -26.02 6.14 -2.11
C LYS A 409 -27.08 5.32 -1.37
N GLY A 410 -26.66 4.31 -0.61
CA GLY A 410 -27.55 3.41 0.11
C GLY A 410 -26.79 2.33 0.84
N ASP A 411 -27.52 1.47 1.49
CA ASP A 411 -27.00 0.29 2.20
C ASP A 411 -27.57 -0.98 1.55
N ALA A 412 -26.70 -1.88 1.08
CA ALA A 412 -27.13 -3.11 0.42
C ALA A 412 -27.90 -4.05 1.37
N ALA A 413 -27.63 -3.97 2.69
CA ALA A 413 -28.38 -4.73 3.69
C ALA A 413 -29.70 -4.06 4.12
N GLY A 414 -29.92 -2.78 3.74
CA GLY A 414 -31.12 -2.03 4.12
C GLY A 414 -31.24 -1.71 5.63
N GLN A 415 -30.14 -1.78 6.36
CA GLN A 415 -30.14 -1.64 7.84
C GLN A 415 -29.62 -0.29 8.32
N ILE A 416 -28.78 0.37 7.52
CA ILE A 416 -28.12 1.64 7.88
C ILE A 416 -28.78 2.78 7.10
N THR A 417 -29.24 3.79 7.82
CA THR A 417 -29.74 5.03 7.20
C THR A 417 -28.56 5.85 6.69
N VAL A 418 -28.62 6.20 5.41
CA VAL A 418 -27.57 6.94 4.70
C VAL A 418 -27.98 8.40 4.56
N PRO A 419 -27.08 9.39 4.81
CA PRO A 419 -27.34 10.80 4.56
C PRO A 419 -27.74 11.07 3.11
N ALA A 420 -28.69 11.98 2.88
CA ALA A 420 -29.22 12.28 1.54
C ALA A 420 -28.14 12.81 0.57
N ASP A 421 -27.11 13.49 1.08
CA ASP A 421 -25.97 13.99 0.29
C ASP A 421 -24.87 12.93 0.06
N GLY A 422 -25.02 11.74 0.62
CA GLY A 422 -24.10 10.63 0.50
C GLY A 422 -22.74 10.82 1.17
N ARG A 423 -22.58 11.81 2.02
CA ARG A 423 -21.31 12.07 2.73
C ARG A 423 -21.13 11.15 3.92
N TRP A 424 -19.90 10.78 4.20
CA TRP A 424 -19.53 10.12 5.44
C TRP A 424 -19.69 11.09 6.62
N THR A 425 -20.54 10.72 7.56
CA THR A 425 -20.74 11.42 8.85
C THR A 425 -20.28 10.54 10.00
N ASP A 426 -20.11 11.11 11.18
CA ASP A 426 -19.77 10.33 12.37
C ASP A 426 -20.82 9.26 12.67
N ALA A 427 -22.11 9.59 12.53
CA ALA A 427 -23.20 8.64 12.73
C ALA A 427 -23.13 7.46 11.74
N LEU A 428 -22.87 7.74 10.45
CA LEU A 428 -22.73 6.69 9.43
C LEU A 428 -21.50 5.82 9.71
N ARG A 429 -20.37 6.43 10.07
CA ARG A 429 -19.13 5.73 10.42
C ARG A 429 -19.36 4.77 11.58
N GLU A 430 -19.99 5.23 12.66
CA GLU A 430 -20.24 4.40 13.85
C GLU A 430 -21.27 3.29 13.55
N ALA A 431 -22.32 3.55 12.77
CA ALA A 431 -23.26 2.52 12.34
C ALA A 431 -22.59 1.39 11.54
N VAL A 432 -21.65 1.74 10.66
CA VAL A 432 -20.83 0.72 9.94
C VAL A 432 -19.91 -0.02 10.91
N ALA A 433 -19.30 0.68 11.87
CA ALA A 433 -18.43 0.08 12.89
C ALA A 433 -19.21 -0.89 13.79
N ASP A 434 -20.46 -0.58 14.14
CA ASP A 434 -21.34 -1.45 14.92
C ASP A 434 -21.68 -2.75 14.15
N ARG A 435 -21.97 -2.64 12.84
CA ARG A 435 -22.16 -3.82 11.96
C ARG A 435 -20.92 -4.70 11.93
N VAL A 436 -19.75 -4.10 11.82
CA VAL A 436 -18.47 -4.85 11.84
C VAL A 436 -18.27 -5.54 13.18
N GLN A 437 -18.48 -4.84 14.29
CA GLN A 437 -18.36 -5.41 15.63
C GLN A 437 -19.31 -6.61 15.84
N ALA A 438 -20.56 -6.49 15.38
CA ALA A 438 -21.52 -7.59 15.46
C ALA A 438 -21.07 -8.83 14.65
N ARG A 439 -20.43 -8.64 13.48
CA ARG A 439 -19.86 -9.75 12.70
C ARG A 439 -18.65 -10.39 13.38
N LEU A 440 -17.80 -9.57 14.03
CA LEU A 440 -16.66 -10.09 14.81
C LEU A 440 -17.13 -10.91 16.01
N GLU A 441 -18.21 -10.50 16.69
CA GLU A 441 -18.82 -11.25 17.79
C GLU A 441 -19.27 -12.65 17.35
N GLY A 442 -19.72 -12.81 16.10
CA GLY A 442 -20.12 -14.11 15.54
C GLY A 442 -18.98 -15.13 15.44
N VAL A 443 -17.73 -14.69 15.32
CA VAL A 443 -16.53 -15.56 15.19
C VAL A 443 -15.60 -15.46 16.42
N MET A 444 -15.83 -14.50 17.30
CA MET A 444 -15.13 -14.25 18.57
C MET A 444 -16.16 -14.01 19.68
N PRO A 445 -16.86 -15.05 20.19
CA PRO A 445 -17.90 -14.88 21.21
C PRO A 445 -17.38 -14.17 22.47
N GLY A 446 -18.18 -13.23 22.99
CA GLY A 446 -17.82 -12.45 24.17
C GLY A 446 -16.84 -11.30 23.89
N LEU A 447 -16.58 -10.98 22.62
CA LEU A 447 -15.70 -9.86 22.23
C LEU A 447 -16.17 -8.54 22.85
N ALA A 448 -17.48 -8.26 22.86
CA ALA A 448 -18.04 -7.02 23.39
C ALA A 448 -17.64 -6.77 24.86
N GLY A 449 -17.62 -7.82 25.67
CA GLY A 449 -17.20 -7.76 27.08
C GLY A 449 -15.69 -7.54 27.29
N ARG A 450 -14.88 -7.65 26.24
CA ARG A 450 -13.43 -7.43 26.30
C ARG A 450 -13.00 -6.06 25.77
N ILE A 451 -13.89 -5.33 25.11
CA ILE A 451 -13.57 -4.04 24.51
C ILE A 451 -13.35 -2.98 25.60
N VAL A 452 -12.12 -2.49 25.69
CA VAL A 452 -11.73 -1.33 26.51
C VAL A 452 -12.04 -0.04 25.76
N GLY A 453 -11.85 -0.05 24.45
CA GLY A 453 -12.14 1.10 23.60
C GLY A 453 -12.16 0.73 22.12
N ARG A 454 -12.93 1.52 21.35
CA ARG A 454 -13.05 1.42 19.89
C ARG A 454 -12.83 2.79 19.27
N ARG A 455 -12.07 2.84 18.19
CA ARG A 455 -11.87 4.02 17.34
C ARG A 455 -12.05 3.62 15.88
N SER A 456 -12.88 4.36 15.15
CA SER A 456 -13.15 4.13 13.74
C SER A 456 -12.76 5.34 12.88
N TYR A 457 -12.33 5.07 11.64
CA TYR A 457 -11.95 6.07 10.66
C TYR A 457 -12.59 5.74 9.32
N SER A 458 -13.51 6.59 8.87
CA SER A 458 -14.19 6.49 7.58
C SER A 458 -13.27 6.86 6.41
N PRO A 459 -13.69 6.63 5.15
CA PRO A 459 -12.97 7.13 3.98
C PRO A 459 -12.66 8.63 4.03
N ALA A 460 -13.57 9.45 4.56
CA ALA A 460 -13.37 10.90 4.71
C ALA A 460 -12.31 11.22 5.79
N ASP A 461 -12.28 10.47 6.89
CA ASP A 461 -11.27 10.63 7.93
C ASP A 461 -9.88 10.28 7.40
N LEU A 462 -9.76 9.20 6.59
CA LEU A 462 -8.49 8.80 5.98
C LEU A 462 -7.96 9.88 5.03
N GLU A 463 -8.80 10.46 4.18
CA GLU A 463 -8.42 11.60 3.32
C GLU A 463 -8.01 12.82 4.15
N GLY A 464 -8.71 13.10 5.25
CA GLY A 464 -8.36 14.17 6.19
C GLY A 464 -6.97 13.99 6.84
N MET A 465 -6.58 12.75 7.14
CA MET A 465 -5.25 12.43 7.69
C MET A 465 -4.15 12.52 6.64
N ASN A 466 -4.44 12.13 5.41
CA ASN A 466 -3.47 12.14 4.33
C ASN A 466 -4.17 12.47 3.00
N VAL A 467 -3.95 13.66 2.48
CA VAL A 467 -4.56 14.18 1.24
C VAL A 467 -4.26 13.35 -0.01
N ASN A 468 -3.28 12.44 0.05
CA ASN A 468 -3.02 11.49 -1.02
C ASN A 468 -4.03 10.33 -1.05
N LEU A 469 -4.79 10.13 0.03
CA LEU A 469 -5.86 9.13 0.12
C LEU A 469 -7.18 9.74 -0.36
N VAL A 470 -7.22 10.20 -1.60
CA VAL A 470 -8.39 10.89 -2.18
C VAL A 470 -9.62 9.99 -2.13
N GLY A 471 -10.69 10.46 -1.50
CA GLY A 471 -11.89 9.67 -1.27
C GLY A 471 -11.70 8.48 -0.31
N GLY A 472 -10.61 8.49 0.47
CA GLY A 472 -10.23 7.37 1.33
C GLY A 472 -9.56 6.20 0.60
N ASP A 473 -9.20 6.35 -0.68
CA ASP A 473 -8.50 5.33 -1.46
C ASP A 473 -7.07 5.11 -0.92
N PRO A 474 -6.77 3.95 -0.29
CA PRO A 474 -5.46 3.70 0.31
C PRO A 474 -4.36 3.45 -0.73
N TYR A 475 -4.72 3.32 -2.00
CA TYR A 475 -3.80 3.00 -3.10
C TYR A 475 -3.42 4.22 -3.94
N SER A 476 -4.01 5.39 -3.65
CA SER A 476 -3.79 6.67 -4.36
C SER A 476 -3.99 6.52 -5.87
N GLY A 477 -5.02 5.79 -6.26
CA GLY A 477 -5.46 5.55 -7.63
C GLY A 477 -5.69 4.08 -7.98
N VAL A 478 -6.67 3.84 -8.83
CA VAL A 478 -7.02 2.51 -9.34
C VAL A 478 -5.80 1.80 -9.92
N CYS A 479 -5.63 0.52 -9.61
CA CYS A 479 -4.56 -0.33 -10.13
C CYS A 479 -5.01 -1.18 -11.34
N SER A 480 -6.04 -0.75 -12.08
CA SER A 480 -6.44 -1.40 -13.33
C SER A 480 -5.33 -1.31 -14.40
N PRO A 481 -5.24 -2.27 -15.34
CA PRO A 481 -4.15 -2.34 -16.30
C PRO A 481 -3.90 -1.06 -17.10
N ASP A 482 -4.93 -0.30 -17.41
CA ASP A 482 -4.87 0.98 -18.14
C ASP A 482 -4.29 2.14 -17.29
N GLN A 483 -4.12 1.95 -15.98
CA GLN A 483 -3.55 2.92 -15.04
C GLN A 483 -2.50 2.29 -14.12
N PHE A 484 -1.84 1.20 -14.54
CA PHE A 484 -0.82 0.51 -13.76
C PHE A 484 0.47 0.32 -14.55
N PHE A 485 1.54 -0.21 -13.94
CA PHE A 485 2.86 -0.37 -14.54
C PHE A 485 3.37 0.92 -15.22
N TRP A 486 3.77 0.82 -16.50
CA TRP A 486 4.25 1.95 -17.29
C TRP A 486 3.17 2.99 -17.64
N LEU A 487 1.90 2.65 -17.43
CA LEU A 487 0.78 3.56 -17.64
C LEU A 487 0.45 4.41 -16.41
N ARG A 488 1.14 4.17 -15.28
CA ARG A 488 0.93 4.91 -14.03
C ARG A 488 1.92 6.08 -13.90
N PRO A 489 1.51 7.32 -13.60
CA PRO A 489 0.14 7.79 -13.32
C PRO A 489 -0.78 7.80 -14.54
N PHE A 490 -0.25 7.99 -15.74
CA PHE A 490 -0.98 7.94 -17.01
C PHE A 490 -0.01 7.71 -18.18
N ALA A 491 -0.50 7.09 -19.25
CA ALA A 491 0.27 6.82 -20.46
C ALA A 491 0.97 8.08 -20.98
N GLY A 492 2.21 7.92 -21.42
CA GLY A 492 3.14 8.98 -21.82
C GLY A 492 2.50 10.12 -22.58
N SER A 493 2.50 11.29 -21.97
CA SER A 493 1.86 12.48 -22.47
C SER A 493 2.78 13.67 -22.29
N HIS A 494 3.20 14.29 -23.41
CA HIS A 494 3.93 15.57 -23.41
C HIS A 494 5.12 15.62 -22.42
N GLY A 495 5.87 14.52 -22.29
CA GLY A 495 7.03 14.42 -21.39
C GLY A 495 6.75 13.90 -19.99
N ALA A 496 5.48 13.75 -19.58
CA ALA A 496 5.11 13.08 -18.34
C ALA A 496 5.05 11.57 -18.56
N ARG A 497 6.00 10.81 -18.03
CA ARG A 497 6.01 9.35 -18.07
C ARG A 497 6.90 8.77 -16.98
N GLY A 498 6.43 7.72 -16.32
CA GLY A 498 7.10 7.17 -15.15
C GLY A 498 7.21 8.22 -14.05
N HIS A 499 8.43 8.51 -13.62
CA HIS A 499 8.72 9.53 -12.60
C HIS A 499 9.02 10.93 -13.16
N ARG A 500 9.13 11.05 -14.49
CA ARG A 500 9.41 12.34 -15.12
C ARG A 500 8.14 13.13 -15.33
N THR A 501 8.25 14.46 -15.12
CA THR A 501 7.22 15.43 -15.46
C THR A 501 7.59 16.17 -16.76
N PRO A 502 6.70 17.01 -17.32
CA PRO A 502 7.03 17.87 -18.46
C PRO A 502 8.15 18.87 -18.18
N LEU A 503 8.41 19.18 -16.91
CA LEU A 503 9.45 20.12 -16.50
C LEU A 503 10.75 19.36 -16.22
N ARG A 504 11.86 19.98 -16.61
CA ARG A 504 13.17 19.50 -16.17
C ARG A 504 13.31 19.64 -14.67
N ASN A 505 14.04 18.73 -14.04
CA ASN A 505 14.34 18.73 -12.61
C ASN A 505 13.12 18.61 -11.69
N LEU A 506 11.93 18.29 -12.22
CA LEU A 506 10.74 17.96 -11.45
C LEU A 506 10.41 16.50 -11.61
N PHE A 507 10.32 15.79 -10.48
CA PHE A 507 10.02 14.35 -10.42
C PHE A 507 8.75 14.10 -9.62
N HIS A 508 7.98 13.11 -10.05
CA HIS A 508 6.78 12.63 -9.38
C HIS A 508 7.05 11.24 -8.82
N ILE A 509 6.83 11.06 -7.52
CA ILE A 509 6.96 9.78 -6.81
C ILE A 509 5.71 9.51 -5.98
N GLY A 510 5.65 8.36 -5.34
CA GLY A 510 4.55 7.96 -4.46
C GLY A 510 3.72 6.82 -5.02
N ALA A 511 2.63 6.49 -4.34
CA ALA A 511 1.73 5.41 -4.72
C ALA A 511 1.06 5.62 -6.08
N SER A 512 0.87 6.88 -6.49
CA SER A 512 0.34 7.25 -7.82
C SER A 512 1.32 7.09 -8.98
N THR A 513 2.55 6.60 -8.73
CA THR A 513 3.56 6.36 -9.77
C THR A 513 4.04 4.92 -9.74
N HIS A 514 4.74 4.47 -10.77
CA HIS A 514 5.37 3.16 -10.80
C HIS A 514 6.34 2.97 -9.59
N PRO A 515 6.39 1.82 -8.93
CA PRO A 515 5.68 0.56 -9.20
C PRO A 515 4.23 0.52 -8.65
N GLY A 516 3.75 1.55 -8.00
CA GLY A 516 2.40 1.61 -7.43
C GLY A 516 2.39 1.62 -5.90
N PRO A 517 1.24 1.33 -5.29
CA PRO A 517 1.04 1.33 -3.83
C PRO A 517 1.78 0.16 -3.15
N GLY A 518 1.77 0.14 -1.80
CA GLY A 518 2.25 -0.97 -0.99
C GLY A 518 3.42 -0.63 -0.07
N LEU A 519 3.77 0.65 0.07
CA LEU A 519 4.78 1.14 1.02
C LEU A 519 6.20 0.54 0.86
N GLY A 520 6.51 -0.01 -0.33
CA GLY A 520 7.82 -0.62 -0.60
C GLY A 520 8.97 0.36 -0.82
N GLY A 521 8.69 1.67 -0.90
CA GLY A 521 9.70 2.70 -1.17
C GLY A 521 10.23 2.73 -2.61
N GLY A 522 9.62 1.95 -3.53
CA GLY A 522 10.16 1.68 -4.86
C GLY A 522 10.31 2.91 -5.74
N SER A 523 9.30 3.80 -5.81
CA SER A 523 9.38 5.02 -6.63
C SER A 523 10.45 5.98 -6.12
N GLY A 524 10.57 6.12 -4.80
CA GLY A 524 11.63 6.90 -4.17
C GLY A 524 13.03 6.34 -4.44
N TYR A 525 13.17 5.02 -4.36
CA TYR A 525 14.40 4.32 -4.70
C TYR A 525 14.83 4.57 -6.16
N LEU A 526 13.90 4.42 -7.12
CA LEU A 526 14.19 4.60 -8.55
C LEU A 526 14.62 6.04 -8.86
N VAL A 527 13.96 7.05 -8.27
CA VAL A 527 14.33 8.45 -8.46
C VAL A 527 15.66 8.78 -7.77
N ALA A 528 15.93 8.25 -6.58
CA ALA A 528 17.22 8.41 -5.92
C ALA A 528 18.39 7.82 -6.76
N GLN A 529 18.18 6.66 -7.38
CA GLN A 529 19.16 6.06 -8.30
C GLN A 529 19.39 6.91 -9.56
N HIS A 530 18.35 7.59 -10.03
CA HIS A 530 18.45 8.49 -11.18
C HIS A 530 19.21 9.78 -10.86
N LEU A 531 18.92 10.40 -9.70
CA LEU A 531 19.50 11.69 -9.29
C LEU A 531 20.95 11.59 -8.79
N ALA A 532 21.31 10.45 -8.20
CA ALA A 532 22.66 10.18 -7.73
C ALA A 532 22.99 8.69 -7.96
N PRO A 533 23.46 8.28 -9.14
CA PRO A 533 23.88 6.92 -9.41
C PRO A 533 25.01 6.50 -8.46
N ARG A 534 25.05 5.23 -8.03
CA ARG A 534 26.21 4.72 -7.28
C ARG A 534 27.45 4.84 -8.15
N ALA A 535 28.54 5.38 -7.59
CA ALA A 535 29.84 5.36 -8.25
C ALA A 535 30.21 3.91 -8.58
N GLY A 536 30.37 3.57 -9.86
CA GLY A 536 30.74 2.21 -10.32
C GLY A 536 29.76 1.49 -11.26
N ARG A 537 28.59 2.08 -11.57
CA ARG A 537 27.73 1.61 -12.67
C ARG A 537 27.71 2.63 -13.81
N SER A 538 28.91 2.99 -14.30
CA SER A 538 29.04 3.59 -15.62
C SER A 538 28.85 2.45 -16.65
N GLY A 539 27.74 2.46 -17.33
CA GLY A 539 27.48 1.81 -18.61
C GLY A 539 27.99 0.36 -18.80
N THR A 540 27.13 -0.62 -18.58
CA THR A 540 27.08 -1.80 -19.47
C THR A 540 25.62 -2.06 -19.81
#